data_23d3529a0caecda4a7d266caf9960571
#
_entry.id   23d3529a0caecda4a7d266caf9960571
#
_cell.length_a   1.000
_cell.length_b   1.000
_cell.length_c   1.000
_cell.angle_alpha   90.00
_cell.angle_beta   90.00
_cell.angle_gamma   90.00
#
_symmetry.space_group_name_H-M   'P 1'
#
loop_
_entity.id
_entity.type
_entity.pdbx_description
1 polymer ?
#
loop_
_entity_poly.entity_id
_entity_poly.type
_entity_poly.pdbx_seq_one_letter_code
_entity_poly.pdbx_strand_id
1 'polypeptide(L)'
;MAENRYCDIEAFLDTIPQYAEESGVVRAGALLEELGHPEKTLKIIHVAGSNGKGSVCAYLNRILIQHGFRTGLFTSPHLVDVRERIRIDNEMVSKSDFVQAFDRVHSAAKHLQKKNITLAYFCLLYTSPSPRDTERS
;
A
#
# COMPACT_ATOMS: atom_id res chain seq x y z
N MET A 1 -0.07 -19.32 11.92
CA MET A 1 1.16 -18.81 11.25
C MET A 1 0.99 -17.41 10.66
N ALA A 2 0.03 -17.16 9.80
CA ALA A 2 -0.20 -15.81 9.25
C ALA A 2 -0.59 -14.76 10.31
N GLU A 3 -1.32 -15.13 11.32
CA GLU A 3 -1.73 -14.23 12.41
C GLU A 3 -0.55 -13.73 13.25
N ASN A 4 0.33 -14.61 13.68
CA ASN A 4 1.53 -14.21 14.42
C ASN A 4 2.44 -13.32 13.56
N ARG A 5 2.61 -13.66 12.29
CA ARG A 5 3.40 -12.86 11.35
C ARG A 5 2.79 -11.48 11.11
N TYR A 6 1.46 -11.39 11.07
CA TYR A 6 0.75 -10.12 10.94
C TYR A 6 1.01 -9.20 12.14
N CYS A 7 0.92 -9.71 13.37
CA CYS A 7 1.23 -8.92 14.57
C CYS A 7 2.69 -8.44 14.61
N ASP A 8 3.63 -9.28 14.15
CA ASP A 8 5.04 -8.87 14.04
C ASP A 8 5.22 -7.71 13.06
N ILE A 9 4.47 -7.71 11.94
CA ILE A 9 4.50 -6.64 10.95
C ILE A 9 3.88 -5.35 11.50
N GLU A 10 2.75 -5.42 12.20
CA GLU A 10 2.16 -4.24 12.85
C GLU A 10 3.15 -3.61 13.84
N ALA A 11 3.73 -4.42 14.73
CA ALA A 11 4.73 -3.95 15.68
C ALA A 11 5.95 -3.33 14.98
N PHE A 12 6.40 -3.91 13.87
CA PHE A 12 7.49 -3.36 13.06
C PHE A 12 7.11 -2.01 12.44
N LEU A 13 5.92 -1.89 11.85
CA LEU A 13 5.44 -0.65 11.26
C LEU A 13 5.36 0.49 12.27
N ASP A 14 4.98 0.20 13.51
CA ASP A 14 4.93 1.18 14.60
C ASP A 14 6.31 1.71 15.00
N THR A 15 7.38 0.99 14.69
CA THR A 15 8.76 1.44 14.95
C THR A 15 9.32 2.38 13.89
N ILE A 16 8.66 2.48 12.73
CA ILE A 16 9.16 3.26 11.60
C ILE A 16 8.67 4.71 11.71
N PRO A 17 9.53 5.73 11.56
CA PRO A 17 9.10 7.12 11.53
C PRO A 17 8.05 7.37 10.46
N GLN A 18 6.94 8.03 10.82
CA GLN A 18 5.88 8.38 9.87
C GLN A 18 6.35 9.35 8.79
N TYR A 19 7.30 10.21 9.14
CA TYR A 19 7.85 11.22 8.24
C TYR A 19 9.36 11.02 8.11
N ALA A 20 9.85 11.12 6.88
CA ALA A 20 11.28 11.12 6.60
C ALA A 20 11.73 12.55 6.27
N GLU A 21 12.96 12.89 6.62
CA GLU A 21 13.56 14.23 6.37
C GLU A 21 13.76 14.52 4.87
N GLU A 22 13.91 13.52 4.02
CA GLU A 22 14.06 13.67 2.57
C GLU A 22 12.76 13.39 1.82
N SER A 23 12.69 13.89 0.56
CA SER A 23 11.54 13.72 -0.33
C SER A 23 11.07 12.25 -0.43
N GLY A 24 9.90 11.96 0.12
CA GLY A 24 9.28 10.64 0.08
C GLY A 24 9.03 10.14 -1.35
N VAL A 25 8.89 11.05 -2.32
CA VAL A 25 8.65 10.73 -3.73
C VAL A 25 9.84 10.01 -4.36
N VAL A 26 11.06 10.48 -4.10
CA VAL A 26 12.30 9.87 -4.63
C VAL A 26 12.46 8.45 -4.07
N ARG A 27 12.21 8.27 -2.79
CA ARG A 27 12.32 6.97 -2.11
C ARG A 27 11.25 5.99 -2.57
N ALA A 28 10.01 6.45 -2.70
CA ALA A 28 8.92 5.63 -3.24
C ALA A 28 9.21 5.23 -4.69
N GLY A 29 9.76 6.14 -5.50
CA GLY A 29 10.20 5.85 -6.88
C GLY A 29 11.26 4.75 -6.93
N ALA A 30 12.29 4.83 -6.08
CA ALA A 30 13.33 3.79 -6.00
C ALA A 30 12.76 2.42 -5.58
N LEU A 31 11.78 2.42 -4.66
CA LEU A 31 11.13 1.18 -4.23
C LEU A 31 10.27 0.58 -5.34
N LEU A 32 9.52 1.40 -6.07
CA LEU A 32 8.74 0.98 -7.23
C LEU A 32 9.61 0.41 -8.34
N GLU A 33 10.77 1.02 -8.60
CA GLU A 33 11.77 0.50 -9.55
C GLU A 33 12.28 -0.89 -9.13
N GLU A 34 12.64 -1.07 -7.85
CA GLU A 34 13.07 -2.36 -7.32
C GLU A 34 11.99 -3.43 -7.39
N LEU A 35 10.71 -3.04 -7.30
CA LEU A 35 9.54 -3.91 -7.45
C LEU A 35 9.13 -4.17 -8.91
N GLY A 36 9.82 -3.60 -9.89
CA GLY A 36 9.52 -3.76 -11.32
C GLY A 36 8.38 -2.89 -11.83
N HIS A 37 8.13 -1.74 -11.20
CA HIS A 37 7.11 -0.76 -11.60
C HIS A 37 5.68 -1.31 -11.68
N PRO A 38 5.14 -1.92 -10.62
CA PRO A 38 3.76 -2.44 -10.62
C PRO A 38 2.72 -1.35 -10.90
N GLU A 39 3.00 -0.08 -10.56
CA GLU A 39 2.12 1.06 -10.77
C GLU A 39 1.83 1.34 -12.25
N LYS A 40 2.73 0.95 -13.17
CA LYS A 40 2.57 1.20 -14.62
C LYS A 40 1.44 0.37 -15.24
N THR A 41 1.01 -0.68 -14.58
CA THR A 41 -0.10 -1.52 -15.02
C THR A 41 -1.46 -1.02 -14.52
N LEU A 42 -1.48 -0.04 -13.62
CA LEU A 42 -2.67 0.45 -12.95
C LEU A 42 -3.16 1.77 -13.57
N LYS A 43 -4.48 1.93 -13.63
CA LYS A 43 -5.12 3.24 -13.87
C LYS A 43 -5.39 3.86 -12.51
N ILE A 44 -4.71 4.94 -12.18
CA ILE A 44 -4.74 5.56 -10.85
C ILE A 44 -5.57 6.84 -10.90
N ILE A 45 -6.50 6.98 -9.94
CA ILE A 45 -7.24 8.21 -9.66
C ILE A 45 -6.73 8.75 -8.33
N HIS A 46 -6.11 9.91 -8.35
CA HIS A 46 -5.64 10.58 -7.14
C HIS A 46 -6.62 11.67 -6.72
N VAL A 47 -7.13 11.56 -5.48
CA VAL A 47 -8.05 12.52 -4.90
C VAL A 47 -7.32 13.33 -3.82
N ALA A 48 -7.19 14.62 -4.06
CA ALA A 48 -6.56 15.58 -3.14
C ALA A 48 -7.58 16.61 -2.65
N GLY A 49 -7.33 17.18 -1.49
CA GLY A 49 -8.18 18.22 -0.92
C GLY A 49 -8.11 18.26 0.61
N SER A 50 -8.70 19.27 1.23
CA SER A 50 -8.74 19.43 2.68
C SER A 50 -9.81 18.57 3.34
N ASN A 51 -11.01 18.49 2.72
CA ASN A 51 -12.17 17.77 3.26
C ASN A 51 -12.80 16.88 2.21
N GLY A 52 -13.48 15.81 2.65
CA GLY A 52 -14.31 14.97 1.80
C GLY A 52 -13.58 13.98 0.88
N LYS A 53 -12.24 13.91 0.93
CA LYS A 53 -11.45 12.98 0.12
C LYS A 53 -11.91 11.52 0.24
N GLY A 54 -12.07 11.06 1.47
CA GLY A 54 -12.50 9.69 1.75
C GLY A 54 -13.89 9.39 1.21
N SER A 55 -14.82 10.34 1.34
CA SER A 55 -16.18 10.20 0.81
C SER A 55 -16.19 10.12 -0.73
N VAL A 56 -15.44 10.99 -1.39
CA VAL A 56 -15.31 10.98 -2.86
C VAL A 56 -14.71 9.65 -3.33
N CYS A 57 -13.64 9.19 -2.69
CA CYS A 57 -13.03 7.89 -2.99
C CYS A 57 -14.02 6.73 -2.80
N ALA A 58 -14.81 6.74 -1.73
CA ALA A 58 -15.80 5.69 -1.48
C ALA A 58 -16.90 5.66 -2.56
N TYR A 59 -17.39 6.82 -2.98
CA TYR A 59 -18.37 6.90 -4.07
C TYR A 59 -17.79 6.42 -5.41
N LEU A 60 -16.62 6.92 -5.79
CA LEU A 60 -15.95 6.50 -7.03
C LEU A 60 -15.69 4.99 -7.03
N ASN A 61 -15.18 4.46 -5.92
CA ASN A 61 -14.93 3.04 -5.78
C ASN A 61 -16.21 2.21 -6.00
N ARG A 62 -17.31 2.63 -5.39
CA ARG A 62 -18.60 1.93 -5.54
C ARG A 62 -19.14 1.99 -6.97
N ILE A 63 -19.05 3.15 -7.60
CA ILE A 63 -19.48 3.34 -9.00
C ILE A 63 -18.68 2.42 -9.93
N LEU A 64 -17.35 2.40 -9.79
CA LEU A 64 -16.49 1.57 -10.63
C LEU A 64 -16.77 0.07 -10.45
N ILE A 65 -16.99 -0.39 -9.23
CA ILE A 65 -17.36 -1.78 -8.96
C ILE A 65 -18.69 -2.14 -9.63
N GLN A 66 -19.68 -1.26 -9.54
CA GLN A 66 -20.98 -1.49 -10.18
C GLN A 66 -20.90 -1.54 -11.72
N HIS A 67 -19.91 -0.89 -12.31
CA HIS A 67 -19.62 -0.98 -13.72
C HIS A 67 -18.71 -2.16 -14.10
N GLY A 68 -18.47 -3.08 -13.18
CA GLY A 68 -17.70 -4.31 -13.44
C GLY A 68 -16.18 -4.14 -13.40
N PHE A 69 -15.67 -2.99 -12.94
CA PHE A 69 -14.24 -2.80 -12.78
C PHE A 69 -13.76 -3.43 -11.46
N ARG A 70 -12.57 -3.98 -11.50
CA ARG A 70 -11.83 -4.33 -10.27
C ARG A 70 -11.16 -3.08 -9.73
N THR A 71 -11.30 -2.85 -8.44
CA THR A 71 -10.80 -1.64 -7.81
C THR A 71 -9.86 -1.95 -6.66
N GLY A 72 -8.83 -1.11 -6.52
CA GLY A 72 -8.06 -0.95 -5.30
C GLY A 72 -8.34 0.42 -4.71
N LEU A 73 -8.59 0.50 -3.42
CA LEU A 73 -8.79 1.76 -2.70
C LEU A 73 -7.76 1.88 -1.60
N PHE A 74 -6.99 2.98 -1.64
CA PHE A 74 -6.08 3.34 -0.56
C PHE A 74 -6.59 4.60 0.14
N THR A 75 -6.77 4.51 1.46
CA THR A 75 -7.22 5.62 2.31
C THR A 75 -6.37 5.75 3.57
N SER A 76 -6.35 6.95 4.14
CA SER A 76 -5.67 7.22 5.41
C SER A 76 -6.40 8.31 6.21
N PRO A 77 -6.32 8.27 7.54
CA PRO A 77 -5.71 7.26 8.39
C PRO A 77 -6.58 6.01 8.55
N HIS A 78 -6.08 4.98 9.24
CA HIS A 78 -6.88 3.88 9.77
C HIS A 78 -7.34 4.19 11.21
N LEU A 79 -8.35 3.49 11.70
CA LEU A 79 -8.87 3.65 13.06
C LEU A 79 -8.34 2.57 14.00
N VAL A 80 -8.38 1.32 13.60
CA VAL A 80 -8.02 0.17 14.44
C VAL A 80 -6.95 -0.69 13.76
N ASP A 81 -7.11 -1.00 12.49
CA ASP A 81 -6.30 -1.98 11.76
C ASP A 81 -5.69 -1.33 10.52
N VAL A 82 -4.38 -1.47 10.35
CA VAL A 82 -3.64 -0.89 9.20
C VAL A 82 -4.20 -1.34 7.85
N ARG A 83 -4.80 -2.53 7.77
CA ARG A 83 -5.44 -3.06 6.55
C ARG A 83 -6.68 -2.27 6.12
N GLU A 84 -7.27 -1.47 7.00
CA GLU A 84 -8.37 -0.55 6.63
C GLU A 84 -7.95 0.41 5.52
N ARG A 85 -6.66 0.71 5.42
CA ARG A 85 -6.09 1.57 4.38
C ARG A 85 -6.12 0.95 2.99
N ILE A 86 -6.25 -0.38 2.90
CA ILE A 86 -6.13 -1.12 1.64
C ILE A 86 -7.37 -1.98 1.45
N ARG A 87 -8.18 -1.62 0.46
CA ARG A 87 -9.38 -2.37 0.10
C ARG A 87 -9.30 -2.80 -1.36
N ILE A 88 -9.71 -4.04 -1.61
CA ILE A 88 -9.84 -4.62 -2.95
C ILE A 88 -11.31 -4.94 -3.16
N ASP A 89 -11.90 -4.39 -4.23
CA ASP A 89 -13.33 -4.54 -4.52
C ASP A 89 -14.23 -4.21 -3.31
N ASN A 90 -13.86 -3.15 -2.57
CA ASN A 90 -14.48 -2.64 -1.35
C ASN A 90 -14.31 -3.52 -0.09
N GLU A 91 -13.60 -4.61 -0.17
CA GLU A 91 -13.29 -5.46 0.98
C GLU A 91 -11.89 -5.18 1.52
N MET A 92 -11.74 -5.14 2.83
CA MET A 92 -10.44 -5.01 3.49
C MET A 92 -9.56 -6.21 3.10
N VAL A 93 -8.31 -5.95 2.76
CA VAL A 93 -7.35 -7.01 2.42
C VAL A 93 -7.20 -8.03 3.56
N SER A 94 -7.12 -9.31 3.23
CA SER A 94 -6.94 -10.36 4.24
C SER A 94 -5.57 -10.23 4.94
N LYS A 95 -5.45 -10.76 6.16
CA LYS A 95 -4.15 -10.79 6.86
C LYS A 95 -3.08 -11.54 6.04
N SER A 96 -3.46 -12.65 5.40
CA SER A 96 -2.56 -13.42 4.56
C SER A 96 -2.06 -12.62 3.36
N ASP A 97 -2.95 -11.95 2.65
CA ASP A 97 -2.57 -11.14 1.47
C ASP A 97 -1.72 -9.94 1.88
N PHE A 98 -2.06 -9.31 3.01
CA PHE A 98 -1.27 -8.21 3.55
C PHE A 98 0.16 -8.66 3.89
N VAL A 99 0.32 -9.81 4.56
CA VAL A 99 1.63 -10.38 4.90
C VAL A 99 2.44 -10.66 3.63
N GLN A 100 1.86 -11.28 2.63
CA GLN A 100 2.54 -11.57 1.36
C GLN A 100 3.01 -10.30 0.65
N ALA A 101 2.14 -9.31 0.55
CA ALA A 101 2.47 -8.03 -0.05
C ALA A 101 3.58 -7.31 0.73
N PHE A 102 3.47 -7.28 2.06
CA PHE A 102 4.47 -6.69 2.93
C PHE A 102 5.84 -7.37 2.78
N ASP A 103 5.91 -8.69 2.79
CA ASP A 103 7.18 -9.41 2.69
C ASP A 103 7.89 -9.14 1.35
N ARG A 104 7.16 -8.97 0.25
CA ARG A 104 7.72 -8.55 -1.05
C ARG A 104 8.31 -7.14 -0.98
N VAL A 105 7.55 -6.20 -0.47
CA VAL A 105 7.97 -4.80 -0.33
C VAL A 105 9.15 -4.68 0.64
N HIS A 106 9.10 -5.39 1.76
CA HIS A 106 10.17 -5.39 2.76
C HIS A 106 11.48 -5.99 2.23
N SER A 107 11.39 -7.02 1.39
CA SER A 107 12.57 -7.58 0.73
C SER A 107 13.23 -6.59 -0.23
N ALA A 108 12.43 -5.87 -1.03
CA ALA A 108 12.92 -4.79 -1.88
C ALA A 108 13.52 -3.64 -1.04
N ALA A 109 12.87 -3.27 0.07
CA ALA A 109 13.35 -2.27 1.00
C ALA A 109 14.72 -2.61 1.59
N LYS A 110 14.94 -3.86 1.96
CA LYS A 110 16.26 -4.33 2.44
C LYS A 110 17.35 -4.20 1.39
N HIS A 111 17.04 -4.44 0.12
CA HIS A 111 17.99 -4.20 -0.98
C HIS A 111 18.37 -2.72 -1.09
N LEU A 112 17.41 -1.83 -0.96
CA LEU A 112 17.64 -0.38 -1.01
C LEU A 112 18.42 0.13 0.21
N GLN A 113 18.22 -0.43 1.40
CA GLN A 113 19.02 -0.11 2.59
C GLN A 113 20.52 -0.38 2.37
N LYS A 114 20.87 -1.44 1.65
CA LYS A 114 22.26 -1.73 1.26
C LYS A 114 22.85 -0.65 0.33
N LYS A 115 21.98 0.12 -0.34
CA LYS A 115 22.35 1.27 -1.19
C LYS A 115 22.21 2.61 -0.46
N ASN A 116 22.13 2.61 0.88
CA ASN A 116 21.93 3.78 1.74
C ASN A 116 20.62 4.56 1.53
N ILE A 117 19.58 3.88 1.07
CA ILE A 117 18.24 4.45 0.94
C ILE A 117 17.36 3.92 2.07
N THR A 118 16.97 4.79 3.01
CA THR A 118 16.08 4.45 4.13
C THR A 118 14.64 4.82 3.78
N LEU A 119 13.70 3.92 3.99
CA LEU A 119 12.29 4.10 3.67
C LEU A 119 11.48 4.52 4.90
N ALA A 120 10.49 5.37 4.70
CA ALA A 120 9.53 5.75 5.71
C ALA A 120 8.28 4.85 5.65
N TYR A 121 7.49 4.86 6.73
CA TYR A 121 6.26 4.10 6.89
C TYR A 121 5.33 4.17 5.66
N PHE A 122 5.06 5.36 5.15
CA PHE A 122 4.18 5.54 4.00
C PHE A 122 4.72 4.96 2.70
N CYS A 123 6.04 4.94 2.50
CA CYS A 123 6.64 4.32 1.33
C CYS A 123 6.34 2.82 1.29
N LEU A 124 6.44 2.15 2.42
CA LEU A 124 6.18 0.72 2.54
C LEU A 124 4.71 0.35 2.28
N LEU A 125 3.78 1.15 2.79
CA LEU A 125 2.35 0.91 2.59
C LEU A 125 1.89 1.27 1.17
N TYR A 126 2.37 2.41 0.63
CA TYR A 126 1.89 2.95 -0.64
C TYR A 126 2.33 2.12 -1.85
N THR A 127 3.47 1.45 -1.74
CA THR A 127 4.03 0.63 -2.82
C THR A 127 3.64 -0.84 -2.73
N SER A 128 2.85 -1.23 -1.71
CA SER A 128 2.41 -2.62 -1.58
C SER A 128 1.50 -3.00 -2.76
N PRO A 129 1.95 -3.89 -3.67
CA PRO A 129 1.12 -4.33 -4.79
C PRO A 129 -0.05 -5.16 -4.28
N SER A 130 -1.21 -5.03 -4.91
CA SER A 130 -2.32 -5.92 -4.62
C SER A 130 -1.94 -7.36 -4.99
N PRO A 131 -2.11 -8.34 -4.09
CA PRO A 131 -1.84 -9.74 -4.39
C PRO A 131 -2.62 -10.25 -5.62
N ARG A 132 -3.79 -9.66 -5.90
CA ARG A 132 -4.62 -10.02 -7.06
C ARG A 132 -4.09 -9.49 -8.38
N ASP A 133 -3.18 -8.53 -8.37
CA ASP A 133 -2.56 -8.01 -9.60
C ASP A 133 -1.47 -8.95 -10.14
N THR A 134 -0.93 -9.82 -9.29
CA THR A 134 0.07 -10.83 -9.68
C THR A 134 -0.53 -12.10 -10.28
N GLU A 135 -1.83 -12.34 -10.13
CA GLU A 135 -2.54 -13.50 -10.71
C GLU A 135 -2.96 -13.29 -12.18
N ARG A 136 -2.69 -12.11 -12.77
CA ARG A 136 -3.06 -11.74 -14.16
C ARG A 136 -1.93 -11.84 -15.17
N SER A 137 -0.78 -12.34 -14.78
CA SER A 137 0.34 -12.62 -15.72
C SER A 137 0.28 -14.03 -16.27
#